data_c94053488558f72620cccc1952512e72
#
_entry.id   c94053488558f72620cccc1952512e72
#
_cell.length_a   1.000
_cell.length_b   1.000
_cell.length_c   1.000
_cell.angle_alpha   90.00
_cell.angle_beta   90.00
_cell.angle_gamma   90.00
#
_symmetry.space_group_name_H-M   'P 1'
#
loop_
_entity.id
_entity.type
_entity.pdbx_description
1 polymer ?
#
loop_
_entity_poly.entity_id
_entity_poly.type
_entity_poly.pdbx_seq_one_letter_code
_entity_poly.pdbx_strand_id
1 'polypeptide(L)'
;IFAGASLSIWRRQPALQTGVLALGALALLVANAALSAGRPLEAVVPSWIAFFVLTIGGERLELSRLMPIARTMRLAFGAISFVLLGSALCAAFVPGALRLSGLLMFATAAWLVRHDIATRTVRAAGLTRYIALSLLAGYVWLALGGAVLAANGAAPGSGLWDAALHAVLVGF
;
A
#
# COMPACT_ATOMS: atom_id res chain seq x y z
N ILE A 1 -6.27 18.03 -7.75
CA ILE A 1 -6.83 17.47 -9.00
C ILE A 1 -6.96 15.95 -8.89
N PHE A 2 -5.88 15.19 -8.61
CA PHE A 2 -5.90 13.72 -8.57
C PHE A 2 -6.91 13.13 -7.56
N ALA A 3 -6.94 13.62 -6.31
CA ALA A 3 -7.89 13.16 -5.29
C ALA A 3 -9.35 13.45 -5.67
N GLY A 4 -9.61 14.60 -6.28
CA GLY A 4 -10.96 14.94 -6.79
C GLY A 4 -11.41 14.01 -7.91
N ALA A 5 -10.51 13.68 -8.85
CA ALA A 5 -10.79 12.74 -9.93
C ALA A 5 -11.08 11.33 -9.39
N SER A 6 -10.25 10.82 -8.47
CA SER A 6 -10.42 9.49 -7.85
C SER A 6 -11.73 9.40 -7.07
N LEU A 7 -12.10 10.45 -6.34
CA LEU A 7 -13.38 10.50 -5.63
C LEU A 7 -14.58 10.54 -6.60
N SER A 8 -14.47 11.27 -7.70
CA SER A 8 -15.50 11.31 -8.75
C SER A 8 -15.70 9.94 -9.41
N ILE A 9 -14.61 9.21 -9.68
CA ILE A 9 -14.66 7.86 -10.22
C ILE A 9 -15.34 6.93 -9.22
N TRP A 10 -14.94 6.97 -7.95
CA TRP A 10 -15.57 6.14 -6.92
C TRP A 10 -17.07 6.42 -6.76
N ARG A 11 -17.49 7.70 -6.83
CA ARG A 11 -18.93 8.06 -6.77
C ARG A 11 -19.73 7.54 -7.96
N ARG A 12 -19.13 7.51 -9.16
CA ARG A 12 -19.80 7.01 -10.38
C ARG A 12 -19.76 5.49 -10.49
N GLN A 13 -18.72 4.86 -9.96
CA GLN A 13 -18.53 3.41 -9.97
C GLN A 13 -18.13 2.95 -8.56
N PRO A 14 -19.13 2.83 -7.63
CA PRO A 14 -18.87 2.44 -6.25
C PRO A 14 -18.44 0.97 -6.20
N ALA A 15 -17.13 0.75 -6.20
CA ALA A 15 -16.53 -0.56 -6.09
C ALA A 15 -15.37 -0.51 -5.07
N LEU A 16 -15.04 -1.65 -4.47
CA LEU A 16 -14.02 -1.69 -3.43
C LEU A 16 -12.66 -1.19 -3.94
N GLN A 17 -12.25 -1.59 -5.14
CA GLN A 17 -10.98 -1.17 -5.74
C GLN A 17 -10.92 0.34 -6.00
N THR A 18 -12.00 0.93 -6.52
CA THR A 18 -12.06 2.39 -6.73
C THR A 18 -12.06 3.15 -5.40
N GLY A 19 -12.62 2.55 -4.34
CA GLY A 19 -12.51 3.06 -2.97
C GLY A 19 -11.08 3.02 -2.46
N VAL A 20 -10.37 1.91 -2.64
CA VAL A 20 -8.95 1.78 -2.22
C VAL A 20 -8.07 2.79 -2.98
N LEU A 21 -8.29 2.98 -4.29
CA LEU A 21 -7.59 4.01 -5.07
C LEU A 21 -7.89 5.43 -4.55
N ALA A 22 -9.14 5.70 -4.15
CA ALA A 22 -9.50 6.99 -3.55
C ALA A 22 -8.82 7.22 -2.19
N LEU A 23 -8.67 6.16 -1.36
CA LEU A 23 -7.88 6.22 -0.12
C LEU A 23 -6.40 6.55 -0.41
N GLY A 24 -5.79 5.95 -1.42
CA GLY A 24 -4.43 6.28 -1.86
C GLY A 24 -4.33 7.74 -2.29
N ALA A 25 -5.25 8.22 -3.12
CA ALA A 25 -5.28 9.62 -3.56
C ALA A 25 -5.46 10.61 -2.39
N LEU A 26 -6.22 10.23 -1.36
CA LEU A 26 -6.37 11.01 -0.13
C LEU A 26 -5.06 11.04 0.67
N ALA A 27 -4.35 9.90 0.78
CA ALA A 27 -3.03 9.85 1.42
C ALA A 27 -2.05 10.84 0.78
N LEU A 28 -1.98 10.86 -0.56
CA LEU A 28 -1.13 11.79 -1.31
C LEU A 28 -1.53 13.26 -1.08
N LEU A 29 -2.84 13.55 -1.10
CA LEU A 29 -3.33 14.91 -0.86
C LEU A 29 -2.94 15.43 0.51
N VAL A 30 -3.19 14.62 1.56
CA VAL A 30 -2.88 15.00 2.95
C VAL A 30 -1.37 15.14 3.15
N ALA A 31 -0.56 14.22 2.58
CA ALA A 31 0.89 14.29 2.64
C ALA A 31 1.42 15.59 2.04
N ASN A 32 0.99 15.95 0.83
CA ASN A 32 1.45 17.17 0.16
C ASN A 32 0.93 18.44 0.85
N ALA A 33 -0.28 18.43 1.38
CA ALA A 33 -0.81 19.55 2.17
C ALA A 33 0.00 19.75 3.47
N ALA A 34 0.35 18.66 4.16
CA ALA A 34 1.16 18.71 5.37
C ALA A 34 2.59 19.25 5.07
N LEU A 35 3.20 18.79 3.97
CA LEU A 35 4.50 19.29 3.52
C LEU A 35 4.43 20.78 3.19
N SER A 36 3.40 21.23 2.47
CA SER A 36 3.18 22.64 2.14
C SER A 36 2.92 23.51 3.38
N ALA A 37 2.40 22.90 4.45
CA ALA A 37 2.23 23.56 5.77
C ALA A 37 3.50 23.53 6.62
N GLY A 38 4.66 23.15 6.06
CA GLY A 38 5.95 23.17 6.75
C GLY A 38 6.20 21.97 7.67
N ARG A 39 5.44 20.86 7.55
CA ARG A 39 5.74 19.64 8.32
C ARG A 39 7.04 19.02 7.81
N PRO A 40 7.87 18.43 8.70
CA PRO A 40 9.12 17.80 8.31
C PRO A 40 8.86 16.57 7.41
N LEU A 41 9.81 16.29 6.52
CA LEU A 41 9.70 15.24 5.52
C LEU A 41 9.38 13.86 6.14
N GLU A 42 10.03 13.55 7.26
CA GLU A 42 9.88 12.27 7.96
C GLU A 42 8.44 12.05 8.46
N ALA A 43 7.72 13.12 8.79
CA ALA A 43 6.32 13.04 9.21
C ALA A 43 5.36 12.77 8.02
N VAL A 44 5.78 13.08 6.80
CA VAL A 44 4.96 12.98 5.58
C VAL A 44 5.19 11.64 4.85
N VAL A 45 6.40 11.10 4.91
CA VAL A 45 6.81 9.86 4.23
C VAL A 45 5.86 8.68 4.46
N PRO A 46 5.37 8.38 5.68
CA PRO A 46 4.42 7.28 5.88
C PRO A 46 3.15 7.40 5.03
N SER A 47 2.66 8.62 4.83
CA SER A 47 1.48 8.87 4.00
C SER A 47 1.77 8.70 2.50
N TRP A 48 2.97 9.04 2.03
CA TRP A 48 3.39 8.73 0.66
C TRP A 48 3.55 7.23 0.44
N ILE A 49 4.12 6.49 1.40
CA ILE A 49 4.17 5.04 1.34
C ILE A 49 2.76 4.46 1.24
N ALA A 50 1.84 4.91 2.08
CA ALA A 50 0.45 4.48 2.03
C ALA A 50 -0.19 4.77 0.66
N PHE A 51 0.09 5.94 0.05
CA PHE A 51 -0.36 6.25 -1.31
C PHE A 51 0.10 5.18 -2.31
N PHE A 52 1.39 4.84 -2.35
CA PHE A 52 1.92 3.84 -3.28
C PHE A 52 1.30 2.47 -3.05
N VAL A 53 1.29 2.01 -1.79
CA VAL A 53 0.77 0.68 -1.43
C VAL A 53 -0.72 0.56 -1.76
N LEU A 54 -1.52 1.60 -1.45
CA LEU A 54 -2.96 1.60 -1.72
C LEU A 54 -3.27 1.71 -3.22
N THR A 55 -2.49 2.49 -3.97
CA THR A 55 -2.69 2.63 -5.42
C THR A 55 -2.40 1.31 -6.12
N ILE A 56 -1.24 0.71 -5.89
CA ILE A 56 -0.87 -0.58 -6.48
C ILE A 56 -1.84 -1.67 -6.00
N GLY A 57 -2.13 -1.72 -4.70
CA GLY A 57 -3.07 -2.67 -4.12
C GLY A 57 -4.48 -2.58 -4.70
N GLY A 58 -4.97 -1.36 -4.95
CA GLY A 58 -6.27 -1.11 -5.60
C GLY A 58 -6.32 -1.62 -7.03
N GLU A 59 -5.27 -1.37 -7.82
CA GLU A 59 -5.14 -1.90 -9.19
C GLU A 59 -5.07 -3.43 -9.19
N ARG A 60 -4.31 -4.02 -8.28
CA ARG A 60 -4.24 -5.49 -8.14
C ARG A 60 -5.57 -6.08 -7.71
N LEU A 61 -6.32 -5.42 -6.83
CA LEU A 61 -7.66 -5.84 -6.44
C LEU A 61 -8.63 -5.82 -7.63
N GLU A 62 -8.50 -4.87 -8.57
CA GLU A 62 -9.30 -4.85 -9.79
C GLU A 62 -9.00 -6.06 -10.68
N LEU A 63 -7.74 -6.35 -10.93
CA LEU A 63 -7.34 -7.52 -11.72
C LEU A 63 -7.70 -8.85 -11.05
N SER A 64 -7.79 -8.87 -9.73
CA SER A 64 -8.22 -10.04 -8.97
C SER A 64 -9.68 -10.44 -9.18
N ARG A 65 -10.48 -9.61 -9.89
CA ARG A 65 -11.85 -9.99 -10.32
C ARG A 65 -11.88 -11.23 -11.20
N LEU A 66 -10.78 -11.52 -11.89
CA LEU A 66 -10.62 -12.73 -12.69
C LEU A 66 -10.38 -13.99 -11.84
N MET A 67 -10.27 -13.81 -10.51
CA MET A 67 -10.03 -14.88 -9.56
C MET A 67 -11.26 -15.12 -8.68
N PRO A 68 -11.59 -16.38 -8.33
CA PRO A 68 -12.69 -16.68 -7.41
C PRO A 68 -12.30 -16.36 -5.96
N ILE A 69 -12.27 -15.08 -5.61
CA ILE A 69 -11.94 -14.59 -4.26
C ILE A 69 -13.22 -14.40 -3.47
N ALA A 70 -13.30 -15.01 -2.29
CA ALA A 70 -14.44 -14.86 -1.38
C ALA A 70 -14.67 -13.38 -1.02
N ARG A 71 -15.94 -12.99 -0.92
CA ARG A 71 -16.33 -11.62 -0.53
C ARG A 71 -15.67 -11.18 0.78
N THR A 72 -15.57 -12.07 1.75
CA THR A 72 -14.92 -11.81 3.04
C THR A 72 -13.44 -11.41 2.89
N MET A 73 -12.70 -12.09 1.99
CA MET A 73 -11.29 -11.77 1.72
C MET A 73 -11.12 -10.42 1.03
N ARG A 74 -12.05 -10.05 0.16
CA ARG A 74 -12.06 -8.72 -0.47
C ARG A 74 -12.38 -7.63 0.55
N LEU A 75 -13.35 -7.85 1.44
CA LEU A 75 -13.68 -6.92 2.52
C LEU A 75 -12.53 -6.78 3.52
N ALA A 76 -11.84 -7.89 3.85
CA ALA A 76 -10.64 -7.85 4.69
C ALA A 76 -9.55 -6.96 4.08
N PHE A 77 -9.30 -7.06 2.76
CA PHE A 77 -8.37 -6.16 2.07
C PHE A 77 -8.79 -4.69 2.17
N GLY A 78 -10.08 -4.40 2.00
CA GLY A 78 -10.62 -3.05 2.18
C GLY A 78 -10.42 -2.52 3.60
N ALA A 79 -10.66 -3.35 4.61
CA ALA A 79 -10.42 -2.99 6.01
C ALA A 79 -8.93 -2.73 6.29
N ILE A 80 -8.03 -3.62 5.81
CA ILE A 80 -6.57 -3.42 5.88
C ILE A 80 -6.20 -2.08 5.24
N SER A 81 -6.71 -1.78 4.06
CA SER A 81 -6.41 -0.53 3.32
C SER A 81 -6.88 0.71 4.09
N PHE A 82 -8.07 0.66 4.67
CA PHE A 82 -8.61 1.78 5.45
C PHE A 82 -7.80 2.04 6.72
N VAL A 83 -7.46 0.98 7.46
CA VAL A 83 -6.65 1.11 8.69
C VAL A 83 -5.21 1.51 8.37
N LEU A 84 -4.65 1.05 7.22
CA LEU A 84 -3.32 1.48 6.75
C LEU A 84 -3.29 2.98 6.50
N LEU A 85 -4.29 3.53 5.82
CA LEU A 85 -4.39 4.98 5.65
C LEU A 85 -4.42 5.70 7.02
N GLY A 86 -5.31 5.28 7.91
CA GLY A 86 -5.46 5.88 9.24
C GLY A 86 -4.15 5.85 10.05
N SER A 87 -3.48 4.70 10.08
CA SER A 87 -2.21 4.54 10.80
C SER A 87 -1.08 5.38 10.19
N ALA A 88 -1.00 5.48 8.86
CA ALA A 88 0.00 6.28 8.17
C ALA A 88 -0.20 7.79 8.43
N LEU A 89 -1.45 8.27 8.43
CA LEU A 89 -1.77 9.66 8.75
C LEU A 89 -1.47 10.01 10.21
N CYS A 90 -1.63 9.04 11.12
CA CYS A 90 -1.36 9.21 12.54
C CYS A 90 0.10 8.98 12.94
N ALA A 91 0.96 8.50 12.02
CA ALA A 91 2.31 8.05 12.32
C ALA A 91 3.20 9.12 12.98
N ALA A 92 2.96 10.40 12.68
CA ALA A 92 3.70 11.53 13.26
C ALA A 92 3.22 11.95 14.66
N PHE A 93 2.07 11.47 15.12
CA PHE A 93 1.41 11.95 16.34
C PHE A 93 1.16 10.85 17.37
N VAL A 94 1.00 9.61 16.92
CA VAL A 94 0.59 8.49 17.77
C VAL A 94 1.72 7.47 17.88
N PRO A 95 2.26 7.25 19.09
CA PRO A 95 3.23 6.19 19.32
C PRO A 95 2.68 4.82 18.85
N GLY A 96 3.47 4.10 18.10
CA GLY A 96 3.06 2.79 17.58
C GLY A 96 2.28 2.81 16.27
N ALA A 97 1.76 3.95 15.79
CA ALA A 97 1.05 4.03 14.52
C ALA A 97 1.93 3.59 13.33
N LEU A 98 3.22 3.92 13.34
CA LEU A 98 4.16 3.47 12.33
C LEU A 98 4.37 1.95 12.35
N ARG A 99 4.40 1.33 13.54
CA ARG A 99 4.45 -0.13 13.69
C ARG A 99 3.19 -0.79 13.13
N LEU A 100 2.03 -0.20 13.41
CA LEU A 100 0.76 -0.66 12.85
C LEU A 100 0.76 -0.55 11.32
N SER A 101 1.25 0.56 10.75
CA SER A 101 1.42 0.69 9.30
C SER A 101 2.30 -0.41 8.73
N GLY A 102 3.41 -0.75 9.40
CA GLY A 102 4.28 -1.86 9.00
C GLY A 102 3.57 -3.21 9.01
N LEU A 103 2.81 -3.52 10.07
CA LEU A 103 2.00 -4.75 10.14
C LEU A 103 0.96 -4.82 9.01
N LEU A 104 0.32 -3.70 8.69
CA LEU A 104 -0.69 -3.63 7.64
C LEU A 104 -0.07 -3.72 6.23
N MET A 105 1.13 -3.19 6.02
CA MET A 105 1.91 -3.39 4.79
C MET A 105 2.27 -4.88 4.63
N PHE A 106 2.73 -5.53 5.69
CA PHE A 106 2.99 -6.96 5.68
C PHE A 106 1.72 -7.77 5.36
N ALA A 107 0.59 -7.44 6.00
CA ALA A 107 -0.70 -8.08 5.73
C ALA A 107 -1.18 -7.85 4.29
N THR A 108 -0.96 -6.65 3.73
CA THR A 108 -1.23 -6.33 2.33
C THR A 108 -0.40 -7.21 1.39
N ALA A 109 0.90 -7.33 1.65
CA ALA A 109 1.80 -8.18 0.87
C ALA A 109 1.37 -9.66 0.92
N ALA A 110 1.06 -10.18 2.11
CA ALA A 110 0.58 -11.54 2.29
C ALA A 110 -0.74 -11.80 1.54
N TRP A 111 -1.66 -10.83 1.57
CA TRP A 111 -2.91 -10.91 0.82
C TRP A 111 -2.65 -10.93 -0.69
N LEU A 112 -1.78 -10.06 -1.19
CA LEU A 112 -1.41 -9.99 -2.61
C LEU A 112 -0.75 -11.30 -3.07
N VAL A 113 0.25 -11.80 -2.35
CA VAL A 113 0.88 -13.09 -2.66
C VAL A 113 -0.15 -14.24 -2.73
N ARG A 114 -1.21 -14.18 -1.92
CA ARG A 114 -2.22 -15.25 -1.87
C ARG A 114 -3.29 -15.12 -2.96
N HIS A 115 -3.65 -13.91 -3.37
CA HIS A 115 -4.88 -13.67 -4.14
C HIS A 115 -4.65 -12.95 -5.48
N ASP A 116 -3.44 -12.44 -5.77
CA ASP A 116 -3.16 -11.77 -7.04
C ASP A 116 -3.04 -12.80 -8.18
N ILE A 117 -3.45 -12.38 -9.38
CA ILE A 117 -3.35 -13.17 -10.61
C ILE A 117 -1.89 -13.50 -10.98
N ALA A 118 -0.91 -12.72 -10.51
CA ALA A 118 0.52 -12.95 -10.73
C ALA A 118 0.95 -14.35 -10.30
N THR A 119 0.33 -14.91 -9.24
CA THR A 119 0.62 -16.29 -8.77
C THR A 119 0.29 -17.36 -9.80
N ARG A 120 -0.61 -17.09 -10.74
CA ARG A 120 -0.95 -17.97 -11.86
C ARG A 120 -0.14 -17.63 -13.10
N THR A 121 -0.03 -16.35 -13.42
CA THR A 121 0.63 -15.87 -14.64
C THR A 121 2.15 -16.06 -14.61
N VAL A 122 2.75 -16.30 -13.45
CA VAL A 122 4.17 -16.66 -13.30
C VAL A 122 4.52 -17.96 -14.06
N ARG A 123 3.53 -18.81 -14.32
CA ARG A 123 3.69 -20.06 -15.09
C ARG A 123 3.55 -19.86 -16.62
N ALA A 124 3.18 -18.67 -17.05
CA ALA A 124 3.11 -18.32 -18.47
C ALA A 124 4.52 -18.18 -19.07
N ALA A 125 4.60 -17.85 -20.36
CA ALA A 125 5.85 -17.59 -21.06
C ALA A 125 6.03 -16.10 -21.39
N GLY A 126 7.24 -15.70 -21.71
CA GLY A 126 7.57 -14.37 -22.24
C GLY A 126 7.29 -13.23 -21.24
N LEU A 127 6.78 -12.12 -21.76
CA LEU A 127 6.56 -10.88 -21.01
C LEU A 127 5.60 -11.06 -19.82
N THR A 128 4.56 -11.89 -19.98
CA THR A 128 3.59 -12.15 -18.92
C THR A 128 4.25 -12.76 -17.68
N ARG A 129 5.16 -13.72 -17.89
CA ARG A 129 5.95 -14.31 -16.79
C ARG A 129 6.87 -13.29 -16.14
N TYR A 130 7.55 -12.46 -16.93
CA TYR A 130 8.44 -11.43 -16.41
C TYR A 130 7.67 -10.45 -15.51
N ILE A 131 6.53 -9.94 -15.96
CA ILE A 131 5.67 -9.05 -15.16
C ILE A 131 5.24 -9.72 -13.86
N ALA A 132 4.82 -11.00 -13.92
CA ALA A 132 4.40 -11.73 -12.73
C ALA A 132 5.53 -11.92 -11.72
N LEU A 133 6.74 -12.25 -12.18
CA LEU A 133 7.92 -12.39 -11.32
C LEU A 133 8.29 -11.06 -10.66
N SER A 134 8.26 -9.95 -11.40
CA SER A 134 8.54 -8.61 -10.86
C SER A 134 7.54 -8.23 -9.78
N LEU A 135 6.23 -8.48 -10.00
CA LEU A 135 5.19 -8.23 -9.00
C LEU A 135 5.38 -9.07 -7.74
N LEU A 136 5.65 -10.38 -7.89
CA LEU A 136 5.87 -11.26 -6.74
C LEU A 136 7.12 -10.87 -5.95
N ALA A 137 8.20 -10.47 -6.63
CA ALA A 137 9.38 -9.92 -5.98
C ALA A 137 9.06 -8.62 -5.21
N GLY A 138 8.27 -7.72 -5.82
CA GLY A 138 7.79 -6.51 -5.15
C GLY A 138 6.99 -6.81 -3.88
N TYR A 139 6.12 -7.84 -3.89
CA TYR A 139 5.38 -8.22 -2.68
C TYR A 139 6.29 -8.74 -1.56
N VAL A 140 7.38 -9.43 -1.90
CA VAL A 140 8.40 -9.81 -0.91
C VAL A 140 9.06 -8.57 -0.31
N TRP A 141 9.44 -7.59 -1.12
CA TRP A 141 10.02 -6.34 -0.66
C TRP A 141 9.07 -5.53 0.22
N LEU A 142 7.78 -5.47 -0.16
CA LEU A 142 6.75 -4.85 0.67
C LEU A 142 6.63 -5.55 2.04
N ALA A 143 6.65 -6.89 2.06
CA ALA A 143 6.62 -7.66 3.30
C ALA A 143 7.85 -7.39 4.18
N LEU A 144 9.04 -7.34 3.59
CA LEU A 144 10.28 -7.06 4.32
C LEU A 144 10.27 -5.63 4.91
N GLY A 145 9.93 -4.62 4.11
CA GLY A 145 9.79 -3.24 4.58
C GLY A 145 8.76 -3.11 5.69
N GLY A 146 7.60 -3.75 5.52
CA GLY A 146 6.55 -3.80 6.53
C GLY A 146 7.01 -4.49 7.83
N ALA A 147 7.73 -5.60 7.74
CA ALA A 147 8.25 -6.32 8.90
C ALA A 147 9.28 -5.48 9.68
N VAL A 148 10.17 -4.78 8.98
CA VAL A 148 11.15 -3.88 9.61
C VAL A 148 10.46 -2.76 10.38
N LEU A 149 9.46 -2.10 9.79
CA LEU A 149 8.70 -1.04 10.45
C LEU A 149 7.88 -1.59 11.64
N ALA A 150 7.28 -2.76 11.51
CA ALA A 150 6.49 -3.39 12.54
C ALA A 150 7.33 -3.77 13.77
N ALA A 151 8.48 -4.41 13.55
CA ALA A 151 9.34 -4.89 14.63
C ALA A 151 10.00 -3.74 15.40
N ASN A 152 10.53 -2.73 14.68
CA ASN A 152 11.39 -1.73 15.28
C ASN A 152 10.69 -0.37 15.49
N GLY A 153 9.57 -0.10 14.80
CA GLY A 153 8.98 1.23 14.75
C GLY A 153 9.96 2.27 14.23
N ALA A 154 10.88 1.85 13.40
CA ALA A 154 12.11 2.48 12.91
C ALA A 154 12.10 4.02 13.02
N ALA A 155 12.94 4.55 13.90
CA ALA A 155 13.07 6.00 14.07
C ALA A 155 13.52 6.65 12.75
N PRO A 156 12.91 7.77 12.33
CA PRO A 156 13.35 8.52 11.15
C PRO A 156 14.85 8.82 11.19
N GLY A 157 15.54 8.63 10.07
CA GLY A 157 16.99 8.82 9.97
C GLY A 157 17.85 7.65 10.49
N SER A 158 17.25 6.57 10.96
CA SER A 158 17.97 5.34 11.30
C SER A 158 18.22 4.46 10.06
N GLY A 159 19.28 3.65 10.10
CA GLY A 159 19.57 2.69 9.00
C GLY A 159 18.42 1.71 8.75
N LEU A 160 17.63 1.35 9.78
CA LEU A 160 16.43 0.51 9.63
C LEU A 160 15.29 1.26 8.92
N TRP A 161 15.15 2.55 9.18
CA TRP A 161 14.22 3.42 8.45
C TRP A 161 14.57 3.45 6.97
N ASP A 162 15.84 3.74 6.65
CA ASP A 162 16.31 3.79 5.27
C ASP A 162 16.15 2.44 4.56
N ALA A 163 16.46 1.34 5.24
CA ALA A 163 16.24 0.00 4.71
C ALA A 163 14.77 -0.29 4.39
N ALA A 164 13.85 0.11 5.28
CA ALA A 164 12.41 -0.05 5.05
C ALA A 164 11.93 0.82 3.88
N LEU A 165 12.41 2.06 3.77
CA LEU A 165 12.08 2.94 2.65
C LEU A 165 12.57 2.36 1.32
N HIS A 166 13.82 1.89 1.25
CA HIS A 166 14.35 1.26 0.02
C HIS A 166 13.58 0.00 -0.35
N ALA A 167 13.24 -0.83 0.63
CA ALA A 167 12.44 -2.03 0.38
C ALA A 167 11.08 -1.69 -0.27
N VAL A 168 10.43 -0.62 0.18
CA VAL A 168 9.11 -0.26 -0.34
C VAL A 168 9.20 0.61 -1.60
N LEU A 169 10.03 1.66 -1.62
CA LEU A 169 10.02 2.63 -2.72
C LEU A 169 10.83 2.17 -3.94
N VAL A 170 11.78 1.26 -3.75
CA VAL A 170 12.65 0.73 -4.82
C VAL A 170 12.32 -0.73 -5.11
N GLY A 171 11.96 -1.51 -4.08
CA GLY A 171 11.71 -2.94 -4.22
C GLY A 171 10.28 -3.30 -4.61
N PHE A 172 9.28 -2.61 -4.05
CA PHE A 172 7.87 -2.83 -4.33
C PHE A 172 7.38 -1.94 -5.49
#